data_39670978b56ff18f7e95c67eddfb6fe2
#
_entry.id   39670978b56ff18f7e95c67eddfb6fe2
#
_cell.length_a   1.000
_cell.length_b   1.000
_cell.length_c   1.000
_cell.angle_alpha   90.00
_cell.angle_beta   90.00
_cell.angle_gamma   90.00
#
_symmetry.space_group_name_H-M   'P 1'
#
loop_
_entity.id
_entity.type
_entity.pdbx_description
1 polymer ?
#
loop_
_entity_poly.entity_id
_entity_poly.type
_entity_poly.pdbx_seq_one_letter_code
_entity_poly.pdbx_strand_id
1 'polypeptide(L)'
;MQALEDAGMQGLVIDLRDNPGGVLDTVVKMLDYTLPDGLIVYTENKSGKRTEYKGTDGHELDIPIAVLVNGNSASASEIFAGAMQDYDKGEIIGTQTFGKGIVQTIKPLTDGSAIKLTTAKYYTPNGQNIHGQGVTPDITVEQGTDENEDAQWNTAVEYLMEEMQK
;
A
#
# COMPACT_ATOMS: atom_id res chain seq x y z
N MET A 1 -2.93 -3.40 16.05
CA MET A 1 -1.51 -3.84 16.00
C MET A 1 -1.02 -4.19 17.39
N GLN A 2 -0.95 -3.28 18.36
CA GLN A 2 -0.40 -3.52 19.71
C GLN A 2 -0.86 -4.85 20.35
N ALA A 3 -2.16 -5.18 20.27
CA ALA A 3 -2.66 -6.44 20.84
C ALA A 3 -2.10 -7.70 20.15
N LEU A 4 -1.71 -7.62 18.90
CA LEU A 4 -1.07 -8.72 18.17
C LEU A 4 0.41 -8.85 18.57
N GLU A 5 1.10 -7.73 18.73
CA GLU A 5 2.48 -7.70 19.23
C GLU A 5 2.55 -8.23 20.66
N ASP A 6 1.64 -7.79 21.54
CA ASP A 6 1.52 -8.28 22.91
C ASP A 6 1.22 -9.79 22.97
N ALA A 7 0.55 -10.32 21.95
CA ALA A 7 0.29 -11.76 21.79
C ALA A 7 1.45 -12.54 21.18
N GLY A 8 2.56 -11.89 20.84
CA GLY A 8 3.76 -12.51 20.27
C GLY A 8 3.66 -12.80 18.78
N MET A 9 3.06 -11.89 18.01
CA MET A 9 3.02 -11.97 16.55
C MET A 9 4.43 -12.10 15.97
N GLN A 10 4.65 -13.09 15.11
CA GLN A 10 5.95 -13.38 14.47
C GLN A 10 5.96 -13.11 12.98
N GLY A 11 4.82 -12.89 12.37
CA GLY A 11 4.65 -12.55 10.95
C GLY A 11 3.29 -11.93 10.71
N LEU A 12 3.14 -11.19 9.63
CA LEU A 12 1.91 -10.45 9.34
C LEU A 12 1.54 -10.56 7.85
N VAL A 13 0.30 -10.97 7.58
CA VAL A 13 -0.31 -10.83 6.24
C VAL A 13 -1.23 -9.62 6.24
N ILE A 14 -1.06 -8.74 5.28
CA ILE A 14 -1.95 -7.59 5.03
C ILE A 14 -2.66 -7.84 3.70
N ASP A 15 -3.96 -8.11 3.75
CA ASP A 15 -4.75 -8.35 2.54
C ASP A 15 -5.39 -7.06 2.03
N LEU A 16 -4.88 -6.57 0.90
CA LEU A 16 -5.37 -5.39 0.18
C LEU A 16 -6.10 -5.76 -1.11
N ARG A 17 -6.37 -7.03 -1.35
CA ARG A 17 -7.16 -7.46 -2.51
C ARG A 17 -8.56 -6.85 -2.42
N ASP A 18 -9.08 -6.40 -3.55
CA ASP A 18 -10.39 -5.75 -3.68
C ASP A 18 -10.58 -4.49 -2.82
N ASN A 19 -9.48 -3.94 -2.27
CA ASN A 19 -9.51 -2.71 -1.50
C ASN A 19 -9.24 -1.50 -2.42
N PRO A 20 -10.25 -0.65 -2.72
CA PRO A 20 -10.10 0.50 -3.62
C PRO A 20 -9.31 1.67 -2.99
N GLY A 21 -8.78 1.46 -1.79
CA GLY A 21 -8.07 2.46 -0.99
C GLY A 21 -8.95 3.19 0.00
N GLY A 22 -8.47 4.34 0.44
CA GLY A 22 -9.13 5.13 1.48
C GLY A 22 -8.50 6.50 1.64
N VAL A 23 -8.41 6.96 2.89
CA VAL A 23 -7.91 8.28 3.25
C VAL A 23 -6.38 8.28 3.31
N LEU A 24 -5.74 9.28 2.68
CA LEU A 24 -4.28 9.40 2.63
C LEU A 24 -3.65 9.45 4.03
N ASP A 25 -4.19 10.29 4.92
CA ASP A 25 -3.64 10.42 6.27
C ASP A 25 -3.71 9.10 7.08
N THR A 26 -4.69 8.24 6.76
CA THR A 26 -4.81 6.94 7.41
C THR A 26 -3.73 5.97 6.94
N VAL A 27 -3.49 5.88 5.63
CA VAL A 27 -2.44 5.00 5.11
C VAL A 27 -1.05 5.48 5.53
N VAL A 28 -0.84 6.80 5.62
CA VAL A 28 0.42 7.37 6.14
C VAL A 28 0.66 6.92 7.58
N LYS A 29 -0.35 6.98 8.45
CA LYS A 29 -0.23 6.50 9.84
C LYS A 29 -0.01 4.99 9.95
N MET A 30 -0.61 4.20 9.05
CA MET A 30 -0.35 2.76 9.02
C MET A 30 1.11 2.46 8.65
N LEU A 31 1.62 3.18 7.64
CA LEU A 31 3.01 3.04 7.19
C LEU A 31 4.00 3.62 8.20
N ASP A 32 3.67 4.73 8.87
CA ASP A 32 4.47 5.30 9.97
C ASP A 32 4.68 4.27 11.09
N TYR A 33 3.65 3.49 11.42
CA TYR A 33 3.72 2.40 12.40
C TYR A 33 4.51 1.18 11.90
N THR A 34 4.63 0.98 10.60
CA THR A 34 5.18 -0.27 10.02
C THR A 34 6.61 -0.10 9.53
N LEU A 35 6.93 1.07 8.96
CA LEU A 35 8.20 1.39 8.32
C LEU A 35 9.12 2.18 9.28
N PRO A 36 10.44 2.15 9.07
CA PRO A 36 11.33 3.06 9.75
C PRO A 36 11.02 4.53 9.41
N ASP A 37 11.48 5.46 10.27
CA ASP A 37 11.35 6.89 10.00
C ASP A 37 11.87 7.25 8.60
N GLY A 38 11.08 7.99 7.84
CA GLY A 38 11.47 8.36 6.48
C GLY A 38 10.32 8.86 5.61
N LEU A 39 10.58 8.98 4.32
CA LEU A 39 9.58 9.41 3.34
C LEU A 39 8.63 8.26 3.01
N ILE A 40 7.35 8.42 3.30
CA ILE A 40 6.30 7.41 3.03
C ILE A 40 5.73 7.56 1.63
N VAL A 41 5.35 8.77 1.27
CA VAL A 41 4.75 9.10 -0.03
C VAL A 41 4.91 10.59 -0.27
N TYR A 42 4.99 11.01 -1.52
CA TYR A 42 4.82 12.42 -1.83
C TYR A 42 3.81 12.64 -2.94
N THR A 43 3.25 13.83 -2.95
CA THR A 43 2.37 14.28 -4.04
C THR A 43 3.03 15.42 -4.78
N GLU A 44 2.83 15.47 -6.10
CA GLU A 44 3.29 16.57 -6.93
C GLU A 44 2.13 17.12 -7.77
N ASN A 45 1.94 18.43 -7.71
CA ASN A 45 0.90 19.11 -8.48
C ASN A 45 1.40 19.53 -9.86
N LYS A 46 0.50 20.09 -10.69
CA LYS A 46 0.81 20.52 -12.06
C LYS A 46 1.92 21.58 -12.15
N SER A 47 2.18 22.37 -11.09
CA SER A 47 3.25 23.36 -11.03
C SER A 47 4.60 22.82 -10.54
N GLY A 48 4.69 21.51 -10.27
CA GLY A 48 5.89 20.88 -9.73
C GLY A 48 6.03 21.05 -8.21
N LYS A 49 5.03 21.61 -7.52
CA LYS A 49 5.08 21.71 -6.05
C LYS A 49 4.87 20.34 -5.44
N ARG A 50 5.87 19.90 -4.69
CA ARG A 50 5.90 18.64 -3.96
C ARG A 50 5.40 18.83 -2.51
N THR A 51 4.62 17.89 -2.01
CA THR A 51 4.23 17.76 -0.61
C THR A 51 4.62 16.36 -0.15
N GLU A 52 5.45 16.28 0.89
CA GLU A 52 5.98 15.02 1.44
C GLU A 52 5.20 14.63 2.69
N TYR A 53 4.98 13.33 2.84
CA TYR A 53 4.42 12.68 4.02
C TYR A 53 5.47 11.73 4.56
N LYS A 54 5.81 11.86 5.84
CA LYS A 54 6.92 11.12 6.45
C LYS A 54 6.46 10.38 7.69
N GLY A 55 7.08 9.24 7.93
CA GLY A 55 7.05 8.55 9.20
C GLY A 55 8.05 9.21 10.16
N THR A 56 7.66 9.37 11.41
CA THR A 56 8.41 10.10 12.43
C THR A 56 8.13 9.63 13.85
N ASP A 57 7.42 8.50 14.03
CA ASP A 57 7.05 8.01 15.36
C ASP A 57 8.14 7.15 16.01
N GLY A 58 9.19 6.82 15.26
CA GLY A 58 10.30 5.99 15.71
C GLY A 58 9.93 4.52 15.93
N HIS A 59 8.75 4.10 15.46
CA HIS A 59 8.28 2.73 15.52
C HIS A 59 8.54 2.03 14.17
N GLU A 60 8.88 0.76 14.24
CA GLU A 60 9.08 -0.10 13.08
C GLU A 60 8.68 -1.52 13.45
N LEU A 61 7.96 -2.20 12.58
CA LEU A 61 7.69 -3.62 12.77
C LEU A 61 8.87 -4.44 12.25
N ASP A 62 9.58 -5.07 13.16
CA ASP A 62 10.74 -5.93 12.85
C ASP A 62 10.33 -7.41 12.77
N ILE A 63 9.35 -7.69 11.91
CA ILE A 63 8.85 -9.04 11.60
C ILE A 63 8.64 -9.16 10.09
N PRO A 64 8.66 -10.36 9.51
CA PRO A 64 8.32 -10.55 8.10
C PRO A 64 6.86 -10.18 7.81
N ILE A 65 6.65 -9.49 6.69
CA ILE A 65 5.34 -9.00 6.27
C ILE A 65 5.09 -9.43 4.81
N ALA A 66 3.91 -9.98 4.53
CA ALA A 66 3.41 -10.23 3.20
C ALA A 66 2.20 -9.33 2.92
N VAL A 67 2.16 -8.72 1.74
CA VAL A 67 1.05 -7.85 1.32
C VAL A 67 0.38 -8.43 0.09
N LEU A 68 -0.88 -8.84 0.22
CA LEU A 68 -1.66 -9.38 -0.90
C LEU A 68 -2.31 -8.26 -1.69
N VAL A 69 -2.17 -8.30 -3.01
CA VAL A 69 -2.72 -7.30 -3.94
C VAL A 69 -3.36 -7.95 -5.16
N ASN A 70 -4.31 -7.24 -5.77
CA ASN A 70 -4.89 -7.62 -7.07
C ASN A 70 -5.29 -6.39 -7.90
N GLY A 71 -5.86 -6.61 -9.09
CA GLY A 71 -6.28 -5.56 -10.01
C GLY A 71 -7.32 -4.57 -9.46
N ASN A 72 -7.95 -4.85 -8.32
CA ASN A 72 -8.88 -3.97 -7.63
C ASN A 72 -8.23 -3.22 -6.44
N SER A 73 -6.98 -3.55 -6.08
CA SER A 73 -6.19 -2.77 -5.12
C SER A 73 -5.85 -1.42 -5.72
N ALA A 74 -6.31 -0.31 -5.12
CA ALA A 74 -6.20 1.00 -5.73
C ALA A 74 -5.89 2.13 -4.74
N SER A 75 -5.29 3.24 -5.22
CA SER A 75 -5.11 4.48 -4.45
C SER A 75 -4.30 4.26 -3.15
N ALA A 76 -4.90 4.44 -1.95
CA ALA A 76 -4.21 4.26 -0.68
C ALA A 76 -3.62 2.84 -0.51
N SER A 77 -4.27 1.81 -1.06
CA SER A 77 -3.72 0.45 -1.08
C SER A 77 -2.44 0.35 -1.90
N GLU A 78 -2.36 1.09 -3.00
CA GLU A 78 -1.16 1.14 -3.84
C GLU A 78 -0.04 1.98 -3.21
N ILE A 79 -0.39 3.02 -2.45
CA ILE A 79 0.57 3.77 -1.64
C ILE A 79 1.17 2.85 -0.57
N PHE A 80 0.33 2.03 0.08
CA PHE A 80 0.80 1.07 1.07
C PHE A 80 1.75 0.05 0.44
N ALA A 81 1.31 -0.65 -0.60
CA ALA A 81 2.12 -1.67 -1.26
C ALA A 81 3.42 -1.10 -1.84
N GLY A 82 3.36 0.05 -2.53
CA GLY A 82 4.54 0.68 -3.11
C GLY A 82 5.54 1.20 -2.08
N ALA A 83 5.09 1.69 -0.92
CA ALA A 83 5.99 2.09 0.15
C ALA A 83 6.65 0.87 0.82
N MET A 84 5.91 -0.20 1.09
CA MET A 84 6.45 -1.46 1.62
C MET A 84 7.52 -2.05 0.69
N GLN A 85 7.26 -2.05 -0.61
CA GLN A 85 8.19 -2.51 -1.64
C GLN A 85 9.45 -1.64 -1.70
N ASP A 86 9.30 -0.32 -1.72
CA ASP A 86 10.43 0.61 -1.81
C ASP A 86 11.38 0.56 -0.59
N TYR A 87 10.84 0.18 0.57
CA TYR A 87 11.61 -0.02 1.80
C TYR A 87 12.14 -1.45 1.98
N ASP A 88 11.79 -2.37 1.08
CA ASP A 88 12.12 -3.80 1.22
C ASP A 88 11.63 -4.39 2.58
N LYS A 89 10.46 -3.92 3.02
CA LYS A 89 9.88 -4.22 4.34
C LYS A 89 8.71 -5.21 4.28
N GLY A 90 8.29 -5.60 3.08
CA GLY A 90 7.25 -6.59 2.89
C GLY A 90 7.19 -7.09 1.46
N GLU A 91 6.97 -8.37 1.30
CA GLU A 91 6.83 -9.02 0.00
C GLU A 91 5.43 -8.73 -0.56
N ILE A 92 5.36 -8.17 -1.74
CA ILE A 92 4.11 -7.88 -2.43
C ILE A 92 3.74 -9.08 -3.29
N ILE A 93 2.62 -9.73 -2.97
CA ILE A 93 2.21 -11.00 -3.58
C ILE A 93 0.84 -10.84 -4.23
N GLY A 94 0.68 -11.36 -5.44
CA GLY A 94 -0.60 -11.35 -6.16
C GLY A 94 -0.49 -10.92 -7.60
N THR A 95 -1.36 -10.02 -8.04
CA THR A 95 -1.38 -9.53 -9.43
C THR A 95 -1.24 -8.00 -9.49
N GLN A 96 -0.93 -7.46 -10.68
CA GLN A 96 -0.77 -6.03 -10.94
C GLN A 96 -1.93 -5.22 -10.35
N THR A 97 -1.63 -4.15 -9.62
CA THR A 97 -2.66 -3.28 -9.02
C THR A 97 -3.30 -2.34 -10.05
N PHE A 98 -4.33 -1.63 -9.65
CA PHE A 98 -5.21 -0.84 -10.53
C PHE A 98 -4.52 0.33 -11.25
N GLY A 99 -3.57 1.02 -10.62
CA GLY A 99 -2.90 2.19 -11.20
C GLY A 99 -3.60 3.53 -10.94
N LYS A 100 -4.19 3.75 -9.77
CA LYS A 100 -4.84 5.02 -9.41
C LYS A 100 -3.90 5.92 -8.58
N GLY A 101 -2.88 6.46 -9.21
CA GLY A 101 -1.88 7.33 -8.58
C GLY A 101 -2.22 8.82 -8.62
N ILE A 102 -3.46 9.24 -8.36
CA ILE A 102 -3.92 10.64 -8.41
C ILE A 102 -4.64 11.09 -7.14
N VAL A 103 -4.41 12.35 -6.78
CA VAL A 103 -5.17 13.06 -5.73
C VAL A 103 -6.35 13.77 -6.38
N GLN A 104 -7.56 13.54 -5.86
CA GLN A 104 -8.76 14.22 -6.31
C GLN A 104 -9.39 15.01 -5.17
N THR A 105 -9.72 16.27 -5.45
CA THR A 105 -10.40 17.17 -4.51
C THR A 105 -11.83 17.42 -5.00
N ILE A 106 -12.79 17.30 -4.11
CA ILE A 106 -14.19 17.67 -4.38
C ILE A 106 -14.37 19.12 -3.94
N LYS A 107 -14.79 19.98 -4.89
CA LYS A 107 -15.07 21.39 -4.65
C LYS A 107 -16.59 21.63 -4.80
N PRO A 108 -17.31 21.91 -3.71
CA PRO A 108 -18.73 22.23 -3.80
C PRO A 108 -18.95 23.58 -4.51
N LEU A 109 -20.05 23.68 -5.26
CA LEU A 109 -20.51 24.88 -5.94
C LEU A 109 -21.71 25.48 -5.22
N THR A 110 -22.03 26.74 -5.56
CA THR A 110 -23.08 27.52 -4.90
C THR A 110 -24.52 27.04 -5.18
N ASP A 111 -24.68 26.26 -6.26
CA ASP A 111 -25.95 25.67 -6.67
C ASP A 111 -26.22 24.28 -6.03
N GLY A 112 -25.33 23.82 -5.13
CA GLY A 112 -25.42 22.51 -4.47
C GLY A 112 -24.77 21.36 -5.25
N SER A 113 -24.28 21.59 -6.46
CA SER A 113 -23.46 20.65 -7.21
C SER A 113 -21.99 20.65 -6.73
N ALA A 114 -21.17 19.76 -7.25
CA ALA A 114 -19.75 19.72 -6.93
C ALA A 114 -18.90 19.35 -8.15
N ILE A 115 -17.67 19.83 -8.18
CA ILE A 115 -16.66 19.45 -9.16
C ILE A 115 -15.61 18.57 -8.50
N LYS A 116 -15.30 17.42 -9.09
CA LYS A 116 -14.21 16.55 -8.70
C LYS A 116 -13.02 16.82 -9.62
N LEU A 117 -11.93 17.35 -9.05
CA LEU A 117 -10.74 17.77 -9.79
C LEU A 117 -9.53 16.94 -9.38
N THR A 118 -8.75 16.48 -10.36
CA THR A 118 -7.41 15.94 -10.12
C THR A 118 -6.46 17.10 -9.86
N THR A 119 -5.83 17.12 -8.68
CA THR A 119 -4.98 18.22 -8.22
C THR A 119 -3.51 17.86 -8.13
N ALA A 120 -3.17 16.58 -7.97
CA ALA A 120 -1.79 16.10 -7.89
C ALA A 120 -1.69 14.62 -8.29
N LYS A 121 -0.46 14.14 -8.43
CA LYS A 121 -0.12 12.71 -8.58
C LYS A 121 0.59 12.22 -7.33
N TYR A 122 0.44 10.92 -7.02
CA TYR A 122 1.21 10.23 -5.99
C TYR A 122 2.49 9.64 -6.57
N TYR A 123 3.51 9.62 -5.73
CA TYR A 123 4.77 8.95 -5.98
C TYR A 123 5.21 8.17 -4.75
N THR A 124 5.75 7.00 -4.95
CA THR A 124 6.34 6.19 -3.88
C THR A 124 7.60 6.87 -3.30
N PRO A 125 8.17 6.41 -2.19
CA PRO A 125 9.41 6.95 -1.64
C PRO A 125 10.55 7.05 -2.66
N ASN A 126 10.72 6.04 -3.50
CA ASN A 126 11.75 6.00 -4.55
C ASN A 126 11.36 6.80 -5.82
N GLY A 127 10.20 7.45 -5.83
CA GLY A 127 9.77 8.32 -6.91
C GLY A 127 9.05 7.63 -8.07
N GLN A 128 8.56 6.42 -7.88
CA GLN A 128 7.76 5.73 -8.88
C GLN A 128 6.37 6.36 -8.97
N ASN A 129 5.92 6.63 -10.19
CA ASN A 129 4.57 7.13 -10.43
C ASN A 129 3.59 5.96 -10.60
N ILE A 130 2.72 5.77 -9.64
CA ILE A 130 1.71 4.70 -9.64
C ILE A 130 0.65 4.88 -10.73
N HIS A 131 0.40 6.14 -11.19
CA HIS A 131 -0.72 6.43 -12.08
C HIS A 131 -0.60 5.80 -13.46
N GLY A 132 -1.57 4.96 -13.80
CA GLY A 132 -1.64 4.23 -15.07
C GLY A 132 -0.72 3.00 -15.17
N GLN A 133 0.09 2.75 -14.14
CA GLN A 133 1.00 1.60 -14.06
C GLN A 133 0.63 0.65 -12.93
N GLY A 134 0.25 1.18 -11.75
CA GLY A 134 0.06 0.40 -10.55
C GLY A 134 1.38 -0.03 -9.91
N VAL A 135 1.27 -0.93 -8.95
CA VAL A 135 2.37 -1.63 -8.30
C VAL A 135 2.46 -3.04 -8.88
N THR A 136 3.61 -3.41 -9.39
CA THR A 136 3.88 -4.79 -9.84
C THR A 136 4.28 -5.61 -8.62
N PRO A 137 3.61 -6.74 -8.34
CA PRO A 137 3.99 -7.57 -7.20
C PRO A 137 5.38 -8.17 -7.39
N ASP A 138 6.06 -8.43 -6.26
CA ASP A 138 7.37 -9.08 -6.23
C ASP A 138 7.22 -10.57 -6.60
N ILE A 139 6.15 -11.20 -6.08
CA ILE A 139 5.76 -12.56 -6.44
C ILE A 139 4.41 -12.52 -7.16
N THR A 140 4.43 -12.76 -8.45
CA THR A 140 3.19 -12.82 -9.25
C THR A 140 2.50 -14.17 -9.05
N VAL A 141 1.28 -14.14 -8.50
CA VAL A 141 0.44 -15.32 -8.28
C VAL A 141 -0.97 -15.01 -8.75
N GLU A 142 -1.44 -15.74 -9.78
CA GLU A 142 -2.85 -15.68 -10.19
C GLU A 142 -3.71 -16.50 -9.24
N GLN A 143 -4.91 -15.99 -8.96
CA GLN A 143 -5.87 -16.77 -8.19
C GLN A 143 -6.39 -17.93 -9.05
N GLY A 144 -6.33 -19.13 -8.50
CA GLY A 144 -6.83 -20.34 -9.17
C GLY A 144 -8.34 -20.32 -9.41
N THR A 145 -8.82 -21.28 -10.17
CA THR A 145 -10.25 -21.44 -10.46
C THR A 145 -11.00 -22.28 -9.41
N ASP A 146 -10.29 -22.88 -8.47
CA ASP A 146 -10.90 -23.59 -7.34
C ASP A 146 -11.23 -22.58 -6.24
N GLU A 147 -12.53 -22.40 -5.98
CA GLU A 147 -13.05 -21.48 -4.96
C GLU A 147 -12.64 -21.87 -3.51
N ASN A 148 -12.17 -23.10 -3.30
CA ASN A 148 -11.72 -23.59 -2.00
C ASN A 148 -10.22 -23.41 -1.77
N GLU A 149 -9.48 -22.92 -2.77
CA GLU A 149 -8.04 -22.72 -2.70
C GLU A 149 -7.68 -21.24 -2.92
N ASP A 150 -7.03 -20.62 -1.94
CA ASP A 150 -6.46 -19.28 -2.05
C ASP A 150 -4.95 -19.39 -2.30
N ALA A 151 -4.56 -19.48 -3.57
CA ALA A 151 -3.16 -19.64 -3.98
C ALA A 151 -2.29 -18.46 -3.51
N GLN A 152 -2.82 -17.24 -3.53
CA GLN A 152 -2.10 -16.04 -3.08
C GLN A 152 -1.88 -16.07 -1.57
N TRP A 153 -2.89 -16.44 -0.81
CA TRP A 153 -2.78 -16.60 0.65
C TRP A 153 -1.78 -17.71 1.01
N ASN A 154 -1.85 -18.85 0.34
CA ASN A 154 -0.94 -19.96 0.58
C ASN A 154 0.52 -19.55 0.32
N THR A 155 0.77 -18.83 -0.77
CA THR A 155 2.10 -18.29 -1.09
C THR A 155 2.58 -17.30 -0.01
N ALA A 156 1.71 -16.43 0.50
CA ALA A 156 2.06 -15.50 1.56
C ALA A 156 2.43 -16.21 2.88
N VAL A 157 1.68 -17.26 3.22
CA VAL A 157 1.99 -18.08 4.42
C VAL A 157 3.30 -18.83 4.25
N GLU A 158 3.56 -19.42 3.08
CA GLU A 158 4.82 -20.10 2.78
C GLU A 158 6.00 -19.14 2.88
N TYR A 159 5.91 -17.96 2.26
CA TYR A 159 6.92 -16.91 2.37
C TYR A 159 7.22 -16.54 3.84
N LEU A 160 6.18 -16.25 4.62
CA LEU A 160 6.37 -15.89 6.04
C LEU A 160 7.01 -17.02 6.85
N MET A 161 6.63 -18.28 6.59
CA MET A 161 7.22 -19.43 7.28
C MET A 161 8.71 -19.61 6.94
N GLU A 162 9.12 -19.31 5.72
CA GLU A 162 10.52 -19.34 5.31
C GLU A 162 11.32 -18.20 5.96
N GLU A 163 10.79 -16.98 5.98
CA GLU A 163 11.45 -15.83 6.61
C GLU A 163 11.63 -15.99 8.12
N MET A 164 10.64 -16.53 8.81
CA MET A 164 10.71 -16.78 10.26
C MET A 164 11.75 -17.86 10.65
N GLN A 165 12.30 -18.61 9.70
CA GLN A 165 13.32 -19.65 9.95
C GLN A 165 14.76 -19.13 9.70
N LYS A 166 14.92 -17.94 9.16
CA LYS A 166 16.23 -17.31 8.90
C LYS A 166 16.79 -16.63 10.13
#